data_270e40af2171debdb76e16ce35347e76
#
_entry.id   270e40af2171debdb76e16ce35347e76
#
_cell.length_a   1.000
_cell.length_b   1.000
_cell.length_c   1.000
_cell.angle_alpha   90.00
_cell.angle_beta   90.00
_cell.angle_gamma   90.00
#
_symmetry.space_group_name_H-M   'P 1'
#
loop_
_entity.id
_entity.type
_entity.pdbx_description
1 polymer ?
#
loop_
_entity_poly.entity_id
_entity_poly.type
_entity_poly.pdbx_seq_one_letter_code
_entity_poly.pdbx_strand_id
1 'polypeptide(L)'
;MIKINDMSFRYEKNSPVVLSHVNLDIPDGVYLSVIGENGSCKTTLIKLILGLLSPNSGSININTKNIGYVPQRVDSFNSQFPISVYEILKVHGKALKLDIKASIDYVLNKVNMTEFKDNLIGNLS
;
A
#
# COMPACT_ATOMS: atom_id res chain seq x y z
N MET A 1 9.32 -4.55 12.51
CA MET A 1 9.23 -6.03 12.44
C MET A 1 7.80 -6.42 12.10
N ILE A 2 7.64 -7.38 11.18
CA ILE A 2 6.34 -7.99 10.87
C ILE A 2 6.43 -9.46 11.26
N LYS A 3 5.45 -9.96 11.99
CA LYS A 3 5.39 -11.35 12.42
C LYS A 3 4.04 -11.96 12.08
N ILE A 4 4.06 -13.07 11.35
CA ILE A 4 2.89 -13.84 10.95
C ILE A 4 3.00 -15.22 11.63
N ASN A 5 1.96 -15.60 12.37
CA ASN A 5 1.92 -16.87 13.09
C ASN A 5 0.70 -17.66 12.66
N ASP A 6 0.95 -18.85 12.11
CA ASP A 6 -0.05 -19.86 11.73
C ASP A 6 -1.26 -19.30 10.97
N MET A 7 -0.99 -18.32 10.11
CA MET A 7 -2.03 -17.55 9.42
C MET A 7 -2.64 -18.35 8.26
N SER A 8 -3.97 -18.46 8.26
CA SER A 8 -4.71 -19.03 7.12
C SER A 8 -5.80 -18.08 6.64
N PHE A 9 -6.04 -18.10 5.33
CA PHE A 9 -7.00 -17.21 4.70
C PHE A 9 -7.76 -17.87 3.55
N ARG A 10 -9.07 -17.57 3.51
CA ARG A 10 -9.98 -17.79 2.37
C ARG A 10 -10.89 -16.58 2.21
N TYR A 11 -11.33 -16.28 0.99
CA TYR A 11 -12.19 -15.12 0.73
C TYR A 11 -13.61 -15.30 1.27
N GLU A 12 -14.17 -16.49 1.12
CA GLU A 12 -15.52 -16.82 1.56
C GLU A 12 -15.50 -18.12 2.38
N LYS A 13 -16.48 -18.30 3.26
CA LYS A 13 -16.57 -19.44 4.16
C LYS A 13 -16.46 -20.80 3.45
N ASN A 14 -17.01 -20.89 2.23
CA ASN A 14 -17.07 -22.13 1.45
C ASN A 14 -16.05 -22.14 0.28
N SER A 15 -15.20 -21.13 0.14
CA SER A 15 -14.15 -21.10 -0.89
C SER A 15 -12.93 -21.91 -0.46
N PRO A 16 -12.11 -22.37 -1.44
CA PRO A 16 -10.83 -22.98 -1.12
C PRO A 16 -9.94 -22.09 -0.26
N VAL A 17 -9.13 -22.72 0.60
CA VAL A 17 -8.12 -21.99 1.37
C VAL A 17 -7.06 -21.48 0.41
N VAL A 18 -6.81 -20.18 0.46
CA VAL A 18 -5.91 -19.47 -0.44
C VAL A 18 -4.50 -19.40 0.13
N LEU A 19 -4.39 -19.22 1.44
CA LEU A 19 -3.15 -19.26 2.21
C LEU A 19 -3.39 -20.16 3.41
N SER A 20 -2.47 -21.10 3.69
CA SER A 20 -2.62 -22.10 4.74
C SER A 20 -1.38 -22.16 5.62
N HIS A 21 -1.56 -22.00 6.92
CA HIS A 21 -0.53 -22.13 7.95
C HIS A 21 0.76 -21.34 7.67
N VAL A 22 0.60 -20.08 7.18
CA VAL A 22 1.73 -19.21 6.85
C VAL A 22 2.40 -18.73 8.13
N ASN A 23 3.71 -18.98 8.23
CA ASN A 23 4.57 -18.49 9.29
C ASN A 23 5.70 -17.68 8.66
N LEU A 24 5.89 -16.42 9.09
CA LEU A 24 6.89 -15.54 8.53
C LEU A 24 7.30 -14.46 9.53
N ASP A 25 8.59 -14.31 9.74
CA ASP A 25 9.18 -13.26 10.54
C ASP A 25 10.03 -12.36 9.62
N ILE A 26 9.65 -11.07 9.53
CA ILE A 26 10.37 -10.06 8.76
C ILE A 26 10.96 -9.05 9.74
N PRO A 27 12.28 -9.06 9.96
CA PRO A 27 12.93 -8.09 10.83
C PRO A 27 12.90 -6.68 10.25
N ASP A 28 13.18 -5.67 11.08
CA ASP A 28 13.30 -4.29 10.63
C ASP A 28 14.53 -4.11 9.74
N GLY A 29 14.46 -3.16 8.81
CA GLY A 29 15.58 -2.78 7.95
C GLY A 29 15.88 -3.73 6.80
N VAL A 30 15.05 -4.74 6.55
CA VAL A 30 15.23 -5.65 5.41
C VAL A 30 14.44 -5.22 4.19
N TYR A 31 14.95 -5.56 3.02
CA TYR A 31 14.25 -5.50 1.76
C TYR A 31 13.79 -6.92 1.40
N LEU A 32 12.47 -7.12 1.33
CA LEU A 32 11.86 -8.43 1.06
C LEU A 32 11.16 -8.43 -0.29
N SER A 33 11.42 -9.44 -1.11
CA SER A 33 10.69 -9.68 -2.36
C SER A 33 9.78 -10.90 -2.23
N VAL A 34 8.53 -10.76 -2.67
CA VAL A 34 7.57 -11.86 -2.76
C VAL A 34 7.48 -12.30 -4.21
N ILE A 35 7.98 -13.50 -4.50
CA ILE A 35 8.09 -14.06 -5.85
C ILE A 35 7.10 -15.20 -6.02
N GLY A 36 6.58 -15.39 -7.23
CA GLY A 36 5.66 -16.49 -7.57
C GLY A 36 4.89 -16.19 -8.86
N GLU A 37 4.24 -17.20 -9.41
CA GLU A 37 3.43 -17.11 -10.62
C GLU A 37 2.20 -16.20 -10.43
N ASN A 38 1.57 -15.80 -11.53
CA ASN A 38 0.29 -15.11 -11.48
C ASN A 38 -0.76 -16.02 -10.84
N GLY A 39 -1.55 -15.48 -9.90
CA GLY A 39 -2.51 -16.27 -9.12
C GLY A 39 -1.94 -16.93 -7.86
N SER A 40 -0.65 -16.86 -7.56
CA SER A 40 -0.03 -17.43 -6.35
C SER A 40 -0.30 -16.64 -5.05
N CYS A 41 -1.33 -15.81 -5.04
CA CYS A 41 -1.83 -15.10 -3.85
C CYS A 41 -0.88 -14.06 -3.22
N LYS A 42 0.14 -13.59 -3.96
CA LYS A 42 1.06 -12.54 -3.49
C LYS A 42 0.33 -11.27 -3.04
N THR A 43 -0.57 -10.78 -3.88
CA THR A 43 -1.38 -9.59 -3.57
C THR A 43 -2.28 -9.82 -2.36
N THR A 44 -2.80 -11.03 -2.18
CA THR A 44 -3.61 -11.40 -1.03
C THR A 44 -2.79 -11.34 0.26
N LEU A 45 -1.57 -11.89 0.24
CA LEU A 45 -0.65 -11.82 1.38
C LEU A 45 -0.33 -10.37 1.74
N ILE A 46 -0.01 -9.53 0.75
CA ILE A 46 0.25 -8.10 0.98
C ILE A 46 -0.98 -7.40 1.58
N LYS A 47 -2.18 -7.65 1.06
CA LYS A 47 -3.41 -7.06 1.60
C LYS A 47 -3.68 -7.50 3.05
N LEU A 48 -3.37 -8.73 3.41
CA LEU A 48 -3.46 -9.22 4.79
C LEU A 48 -2.44 -8.52 5.70
N ILE A 49 -1.19 -8.38 5.25
CA ILE A 49 -0.16 -7.64 5.99
C ILE A 49 -0.59 -6.17 6.19
N LEU A 50 -1.16 -5.53 5.17
CA LEU A 50 -1.64 -4.15 5.24
C LEU A 50 -2.91 -3.98 6.10
N GLY A 51 -3.54 -5.06 6.55
CA GLY A 51 -4.80 -5.02 7.29
C GLY A 51 -6.02 -4.68 6.42
N LEU A 52 -5.89 -4.72 5.08
CA LEU A 52 -6.99 -4.55 4.12
C LEU A 52 -7.87 -5.80 4.03
N LEU A 53 -7.36 -6.94 4.48
CA LEU A 53 -8.06 -8.20 4.69
C LEU A 53 -7.75 -8.72 6.09
N SER A 54 -8.67 -9.49 6.66
CA SER A 54 -8.47 -10.13 7.96
C SER A 54 -8.26 -11.63 7.78
N PRO A 55 -7.27 -12.25 8.45
CA PRO A 55 -7.08 -13.70 8.37
C PRO A 55 -8.25 -14.44 9.01
N ASN A 56 -8.53 -15.66 8.54
CA ASN A 56 -9.56 -16.51 9.14
C ASN A 56 -9.05 -17.20 10.42
N SER A 57 -7.74 -17.47 10.49
CA SER A 57 -7.06 -18.00 11.68
C SER A 57 -5.62 -17.50 11.75
N GLY A 58 -4.99 -17.66 12.90
CA GLY A 58 -3.64 -17.16 13.17
C GLY A 58 -3.60 -15.65 13.43
N SER A 59 -2.42 -15.05 13.34
CA SER A 59 -2.25 -13.63 13.63
C SER A 59 -1.18 -12.97 12.75
N ILE A 60 -1.33 -11.66 12.53
CA ILE A 60 -0.34 -10.80 11.89
C ILE A 60 -0.07 -9.63 12.84
N ASN A 61 1.17 -9.47 13.24
CA ASN A 61 1.62 -8.41 14.14
C ASN A 61 2.62 -7.51 13.43
N ILE A 62 2.38 -6.20 13.43
CA ILE A 62 3.24 -5.19 12.83
C ILE A 62 3.58 -4.15 13.87
N ASN A 63 4.87 -3.90 14.09
CA ASN A 63 5.36 -2.98 15.12
C ASN A 63 5.33 -1.50 14.69
N THR A 64 4.60 -1.14 13.64
CA THR A 64 4.47 0.25 13.20
C THR A 64 3.05 0.55 12.76
N LYS A 65 2.62 1.80 12.96
CA LYS A 65 1.37 2.33 12.41
C LYS A 65 1.59 3.10 11.10
N ASN A 66 2.84 3.41 10.77
CA ASN A 66 3.19 4.17 9.58
C ASN A 66 3.52 3.18 8.45
N ILE A 67 2.52 2.86 7.64
CA ILE A 67 2.64 1.95 6.51
C ILE A 67 2.31 2.74 5.24
N GLY A 68 3.24 2.75 4.27
CA GLY A 68 3.00 3.23 2.91
C GLY A 68 2.71 2.06 1.98
N TYR A 69 1.74 2.22 1.09
CA TYR A 69 1.41 1.24 0.07
C TYR A 69 1.29 1.89 -1.30
N VAL A 70 2.01 1.32 -2.27
CA VAL A 70 1.89 1.71 -3.68
C VAL A 70 1.23 0.54 -4.43
N PRO A 71 -0.04 0.69 -4.85
CA PRO A 71 -0.73 -0.36 -5.59
C PRO A 71 -0.16 -0.52 -7.00
N GLN A 72 -0.31 -1.72 -7.58
CA GLN A 72 0.10 -2.01 -8.95
C GLN A 72 -0.68 -1.18 -9.98
N ARG A 73 -1.95 -0.91 -9.70
CA ARG A 73 -2.84 -0.05 -10.50
C ARG A 73 -3.70 0.81 -9.59
N VAL A 74 -3.99 1.99 -10.04
CA VAL A 74 -4.99 2.88 -9.44
C VAL A 74 -6.25 2.83 -10.32
N ASP A 75 -6.89 1.66 -10.37
CA ASP A 75 -8.04 1.38 -11.26
C ASP A 75 -9.27 2.29 -11.00
N SER A 76 -9.30 2.95 -9.84
CA SER A 76 -10.40 3.86 -9.45
C SER A 76 -10.12 5.33 -9.80
N PHE A 77 -8.95 5.64 -10.37
CA PHE A 77 -8.64 7.03 -10.71
C PHE A 77 -9.37 7.43 -12.00
N ASN A 78 -10.35 8.34 -11.86
CA ASN A 78 -10.98 8.95 -13.02
C ASN A 78 -10.02 10.00 -13.62
N SER A 79 -9.36 9.65 -14.73
CA SER A 79 -8.44 10.55 -15.44
C SER A 79 -9.09 11.86 -15.94
N GLN A 80 -10.44 11.87 -16.03
CA GLN A 80 -11.18 13.08 -16.41
C GLN A 80 -11.42 14.03 -15.23
N PHE A 81 -11.09 13.61 -13.99
CA PHE A 81 -11.23 14.48 -12.83
C PHE A 81 -10.10 15.53 -12.83
N PRO A 82 -10.43 16.84 -12.94
CA PRO A 82 -9.44 17.89 -13.12
C PRO A 82 -8.78 18.25 -11.78
N ILE A 83 -7.95 17.36 -11.27
CA ILE A 83 -7.18 17.58 -10.06
C ILE A 83 -5.67 17.58 -10.35
N SER A 84 -4.95 18.54 -9.80
CA SER A 84 -3.50 18.63 -9.93
C SER A 84 -2.75 17.75 -8.92
N VAL A 85 -1.48 17.48 -9.20
CA VAL A 85 -0.57 16.81 -8.27
C VAL A 85 -0.52 17.56 -6.93
N TYR A 86 -0.42 18.88 -6.99
CA TYR A 86 -0.40 19.73 -5.80
C TYR A 86 -1.65 19.58 -4.94
N GLU A 87 -2.83 19.59 -5.56
CA GLU A 87 -4.11 19.50 -4.85
C GLU A 87 -4.28 18.16 -4.13
N ILE A 88 -3.91 17.04 -4.76
CA ILE A 88 -3.94 15.73 -4.10
C ILE A 88 -3.00 15.70 -2.90
N LEU A 89 -1.75 16.13 -3.08
CA LEU A 89 -0.78 16.16 -1.99
C LEU A 89 -1.21 17.09 -0.86
N LYS A 90 -1.85 18.22 -1.19
CA LYS A 90 -2.41 19.16 -0.21
C LYS A 90 -3.52 18.53 0.63
N VAL A 91 -4.46 17.81 -0.01
CA VAL A 91 -5.55 17.12 0.71
C VAL A 91 -4.97 16.04 1.61
N HIS A 92 -4.04 15.24 1.10
CA HIS A 92 -3.40 14.18 1.88
C HIS A 92 -2.59 14.73 3.06
N GLY A 93 -1.79 15.77 2.82
CA GLY A 93 -1.00 16.42 3.87
C GLY A 93 -1.87 17.03 4.97
N LYS A 94 -3.04 17.61 4.63
CA LYS A 94 -4.01 18.09 5.60
C LYS A 94 -4.57 16.97 6.47
N ALA A 95 -4.92 15.83 5.86
CA ALA A 95 -5.41 14.65 6.58
C ALA A 95 -4.38 14.12 7.59
N LEU A 96 -3.09 14.22 7.25
CA LEU A 96 -1.98 13.82 8.12
C LEU A 96 -1.52 14.93 9.08
N LYS A 97 -2.13 16.14 9.05
CA LYS A 97 -1.76 17.31 9.87
C LYS A 97 -0.30 17.75 9.69
N LEU A 98 0.23 17.68 8.46
CA LEU A 98 1.58 18.07 8.11
C LEU A 98 1.67 19.57 7.75
N ASP A 99 2.89 20.13 7.80
CA ASP A 99 3.19 21.39 7.11
C ASP A 99 3.09 21.17 5.61
N ILE A 100 2.04 21.74 5.00
CA ILE A 100 1.66 21.44 3.62
C ILE A 100 2.76 21.84 2.64
N LYS A 101 3.28 23.08 2.75
CA LYS A 101 4.23 23.60 1.76
C LYS A 101 5.56 22.86 1.82
N ALA A 102 6.14 22.78 3.01
CA ALA A 102 7.43 22.13 3.21
C ALA A 102 7.36 20.62 2.85
N SER A 103 6.26 19.96 3.24
CA SER A 103 6.08 18.53 2.96
C SER A 103 5.90 18.23 1.47
N ILE A 104 5.12 19.05 0.74
CA ILE A 104 4.90 18.85 -0.69
C ILE A 104 6.19 19.06 -1.47
N ASP A 105 6.91 20.15 -1.22
CA ASP A 105 8.15 20.45 -1.92
C ASP A 105 9.22 19.36 -1.64
N TYR A 106 9.30 18.88 -0.40
CA TYR A 106 10.18 17.78 -0.04
C TYR A 106 9.85 16.48 -0.80
N VAL A 107 8.57 16.06 -0.80
CA VAL A 107 8.14 14.80 -1.43
C VAL A 107 8.33 14.86 -2.95
N LEU A 108 7.93 15.96 -3.60
CA LEU A 108 8.09 16.12 -5.05
C LEU A 108 9.55 16.11 -5.48
N ASN A 109 10.43 16.74 -4.69
CA ASN A 109 11.87 16.70 -4.96
C ASN A 109 12.42 15.26 -4.85
N LYS A 110 12.00 14.50 -3.83
CA LYS A 110 12.43 13.11 -3.62
C LYS A 110 12.11 12.17 -4.79
N VAL A 111 11.02 12.43 -5.51
CA VAL A 111 10.58 11.61 -6.64
C VAL A 111 10.83 12.28 -8.01
N ASN A 112 11.57 13.40 -8.06
CA ASN A 112 11.87 14.17 -9.26
C ASN A 112 10.61 14.66 -10.00
N MET A 113 9.57 15.03 -9.26
CA MET A 113 8.28 15.46 -9.81
C MET A 113 7.96 16.95 -9.57
N THR A 114 8.95 17.75 -9.19
CA THR A 114 8.75 19.16 -8.82
C THR A 114 8.18 19.99 -9.97
N GLU A 115 8.62 19.75 -11.20
CA GLU A 115 8.13 20.44 -12.40
C GLU A 115 6.69 20.08 -12.78
N PHE A 116 6.19 18.92 -12.33
CA PHE A 116 4.84 18.44 -12.60
C PHE A 116 3.82 18.84 -11.54
N LYS A 117 4.21 19.66 -10.58
CA LYS A 117 3.42 20.05 -9.40
C LYS A 117 2.01 20.53 -9.75
N ASP A 118 1.90 21.37 -10.79
CA ASP A 118 0.64 21.99 -11.21
C ASP A 118 -0.05 21.22 -12.36
N ASN A 119 0.54 20.13 -12.82
CA ASN A 119 -0.06 19.32 -13.87
C ASN A 119 -1.26 18.53 -13.34
N LEU A 120 -2.27 18.37 -14.19
CA LEU A 120 -3.38 17.47 -13.90
C LEU A 120 -2.89 16.02 -13.88
N ILE A 121 -3.33 15.24 -12.90
CA ILE A 121 -2.92 13.84 -12.76
C ILE A 121 -3.34 13.01 -13.98
N GLY A 122 -4.50 13.29 -14.57
CA GLY A 122 -4.96 12.61 -15.77
C GLY A 122 -4.05 12.79 -16.99
N ASN A 123 -3.17 13.79 -16.98
CA ASN A 123 -2.23 14.08 -18.07
C ASN A 123 -0.83 13.50 -17.82
N LEU A 124 -0.60 12.87 -16.67
CA LEU A 124 0.65 12.19 -16.36
C LEU A 124 0.59 10.77 -16.89
N SER A 125 1.57 10.39 -17.71
CA SER A 125 1.74 9.03 -18.25
C SER A 125 2.60 8.17 -17.33
#